data_6092108bd23fce5ab64572cddefe615d
#
_entry.id   6092108bd23fce5ab64572cddefe615d
#
_cell.length_a   1.000
_cell.length_b   1.000
_cell.length_c   1.000
_cell.angle_alpha   90.00
_cell.angle_beta   90.00
_cell.angle_gamma   90.00
#
_symmetry.space_group_name_H-M   'P 1'
#
loop_
_entity.id
_entity.type
_entity.pdbx_description
1 polymer ?
#
loop_
_entity_poly.entity_id
_entity_poly.type
_entity_poly.pdbx_seq_one_letter_code
_entity_poly.pdbx_strand_id
1 'polypeptide(L)' 'MDRHRFNNPHAAIRAAGAEAARKGLRVFHCPYRHPAMQSSWLKGFAQEQQLGLDFL' A
#
# COMPACT_ATOMS: atom_id res chain seq x y z
N MET A 1 2.60 16.39 17.62
CA MET A 1 2.48 15.19 17.49
C MET A 1 2.14 14.72 16.19
N ASP A 2 1.20 15.17 15.65
CA ASP A 2 0.80 14.70 14.39
C ASP A 2 1.66 15.12 13.24
N ARG A 3 2.55 16.05 13.45
CA ARG A 3 3.41 16.47 12.41
C ARG A 3 4.25 15.38 11.89
N HIS A 4 4.59 14.38 12.70
CA HIS A 4 5.39 13.28 12.26
C HIS A 4 4.69 12.47 11.20
N ARG A 5 3.40 12.39 11.27
CA ARG A 5 2.66 11.66 10.29
C ARG A 5 2.67 12.31 8.95
N PHE A 6 2.70 13.63 8.94
CA PHE A 6 2.74 14.35 7.69
C PHE A 6 4.03 14.14 6.96
N ASN A 7 5.08 13.78 7.70
CA ASN A 7 6.38 13.63 7.09
C ASN A 7 6.71 12.19 6.78
N ASN A 8 5.70 11.33 6.75
CA ASN A 8 5.93 9.93 6.47
C ASN A 8 5.22 9.55 5.17
N PRO A 9 5.83 9.82 4.02
CA PRO A 9 5.19 9.50 2.75
C PRO A 9 4.97 8.01 2.54
N HIS A 10 5.77 7.18 3.22
CA HIS A 10 5.61 5.74 3.06
C HIS A 10 4.30 5.24 3.64
N ALA A 11 3.80 5.88 4.67
CA ALA A 11 2.52 5.49 5.23
C ALA A 11 1.41 5.73 4.23
N ALA A 12 1.46 6.86 3.54
CA ALA A 12 0.46 7.17 2.53
C ALA A 12 0.57 6.22 1.34
N ILE A 13 1.79 5.85 0.99
CA ILE A 13 1.99 4.93 -0.12
C ILE A 13 1.47 3.55 0.22
N ARG A 14 1.66 3.10 1.46
CA ARG A 14 1.11 1.82 1.89
C ARG A 14 -0.42 1.85 1.87
N ALA A 15 -0.99 2.96 2.30
CA ALA A 15 -2.44 3.10 2.26
C ALA A 15 -2.96 3.04 0.83
N ALA A 16 -2.23 3.65 -0.10
CA ALA A 16 -2.62 3.60 -1.50
C ALA A 16 -2.56 2.17 -2.04
N GLY A 17 -1.56 1.41 -1.62
CA GLY A 17 -1.45 0.02 -2.03
C GLY A 17 -2.61 -0.80 -1.51
N ALA A 18 -2.97 -0.59 -0.25
CA ALA A 18 -4.10 -1.29 0.34
C ALA A 18 -5.39 -0.97 -0.40
N GLU A 19 -5.57 0.29 -0.73
CA GLU A 19 -6.76 0.69 -1.46
C GLU A 19 -6.80 0.05 -2.85
N ALA A 20 -5.66 -0.03 -3.51
CA ALA A 20 -5.59 -0.66 -4.82
C ALA A 20 -6.01 -2.12 -4.73
N ALA A 21 -5.58 -2.82 -3.68
CA ALA A 21 -5.96 -4.20 -3.49
C ALA A 21 -7.46 -4.33 -3.27
N ARG A 22 -8.04 -3.39 -2.52
CA ARG A 22 -9.48 -3.42 -2.29
C ARG A 22 -10.26 -3.20 -3.57
N LYS A 23 -9.68 -2.45 -4.50
CA LYS A 23 -10.33 -2.19 -5.78
C LYS A 23 -10.12 -3.30 -6.79
N GLY A 24 -9.37 -4.32 -6.41
CA GLY A 24 -9.13 -5.43 -7.32
C GLY A 24 -8.01 -5.20 -8.31
N LEU A 25 -7.17 -4.20 -8.10
CA LEU A 25 -6.05 -3.96 -8.97
C LEU A 25 -4.97 -5.01 -8.73
N ARG A 26 -4.04 -5.09 -9.66
CA ARG A 26 -2.95 -6.05 -9.56
C ARG A 26 -1.66 -5.35 -9.19
N VAL A 27 -0.67 -6.14 -8.78
CA VAL A 27 0.61 -5.58 -8.34
C VAL A 27 1.30 -4.78 -9.43
N PHE A 28 1.09 -5.14 -10.70
CA PHE A 28 1.75 -4.39 -11.77
C PHE A 28 1.09 -3.04 -12.02
N HIS A 29 0.03 -2.74 -11.31
CA HIS A 29 -0.58 -1.41 -11.41
C HIS A 29 0.11 -0.39 -10.51
N CYS A 30 1.15 -0.79 -9.81
CA CYS A 30 1.88 0.12 -8.94
C CYS A 30 2.34 1.34 -9.72
N PRO A 31 1.97 2.55 -9.30
CA PRO A 31 2.32 3.77 -10.05
C PRO A 31 3.72 4.27 -9.75
N TYR A 32 4.39 3.68 -8.79
CA TYR A 32 5.70 4.16 -8.38
C TYR A 32 6.81 3.40 -9.06
N ARG A 33 7.87 4.12 -9.41
CA ARG A 33 9.03 3.49 -10.02
C ARG A 33 10.20 3.38 -9.07
N HIS A 34 10.23 4.22 -8.05
CA HIS A 34 11.29 4.19 -7.08
C HIS A 34 11.17 2.93 -6.23
N PRO A 35 12.24 2.15 -6.09
CA PRO A 35 12.14 0.85 -5.38
C PRO A 35 11.59 0.97 -3.97
N ALA A 36 11.99 1.99 -3.22
CA ALA A 36 11.51 2.14 -1.85
C ALA A 36 10.01 2.41 -1.82
N MET A 37 9.53 3.19 -2.77
CA MET A 37 8.11 3.48 -2.85
C MET A 37 7.33 2.27 -3.33
N GLN A 38 7.86 1.55 -4.29
CA GLN A 38 7.22 0.32 -4.74
C GLN A 38 7.09 -0.66 -3.59
N SER A 39 8.14 -0.77 -2.78
CA SER A 39 8.13 -1.68 -1.66
C SER A 39 7.04 -1.32 -0.66
N SER A 40 6.90 -0.04 -0.36
CA SER A 40 5.86 0.42 0.57
C SER A 40 4.48 0.15 0.02
N TRP A 41 4.29 0.44 -1.27
CA TRP A 41 3.00 0.21 -1.93
C TRP A 41 2.66 -1.27 -1.89
N LEU A 42 3.63 -2.11 -2.23
CA LEU A 42 3.40 -3.55 -2.23
C LEU A 42 3.11 -4.09 -0.84
N LYS A 43 3.71 -3.52 0.18
CA LYS A 43 3.42 -3.93 1.53
C LYS A 43 1.97 -3.71 1.87
N GLY A 44 1.45 -2.53 1.56
CA GLY A 44 0.05 -2.25 1.79
C GLY A 44 -0.86 -3.13 0.97
N PHE A 45 -0.49 -3.33 -0.29
CA PHE A 45 -1.25 -4.18 -1.18
C PHE A 45 -1.35 -5.61 -0.65
N ALA A 46 -0.21 -6.19 -0.28
CA ALA A 46 -0.18 -7.56 0.19
C ALA A 46 -0.92 -7.71 1.51
N GLN A 47 -0.79 -6.72 2.37
CA GLN A 47 -1.45 -6.75 3.66
C GLN A 47 -2.96 -6.78 3.49
N GLU A 48 -3.48 -5.97 2.59
CA GLU A 48 -4.91 -5.92 2.35
C GLU A 48 -5.40 -7.22 1.73
N GLN A 49 -4.62 -7.79 0.82
CA GLN A 49 -4.99 -9.07 0.23
C GLN A 49 -5.06 -10.15 1.28
N GLN A 50 -4.11 -10.14 2.20
CA GLN A 50 -4.08 -11.13 3.25
C GLN A 50 -5.31 -11.03 4.14
N LEU A 51 -5.72 -9.81 4.46
CA LEU A 51 -6.91 -9.62 5.25
C LEU A 51 -8.14 -10.18 4.55
N GLY A 52 -8.21 -9.98 3.25
CA GLY A 52 -9.31 -10.51 2.47
C GLY A 52 -9.34 -12.02 2.49
N LEU A 53 -8.18 -12.65 2.43
CA LEU A 53 -8.11 -14.10 2.46
C LEU A 53 -8.54 -14.66 3.82
N ASP A 54 -8.30 -13.90 4.88
CA ASP A 54 -8.65 -14.36 6.21
C ASP A 54 -10.14 -14.55 6.39
N PHE A 55 -10.93 -13.95 5.54
CA PHE A 55 -12.37 -14.11 5.63
C PHE A 55 -12.88 -15.34 4.91
N LEU A 56 -12.04 -15.95 4.14
CA LEU A 56 -12.42 -17.12 3.40
C LEU A 56 -12.23 -18.36 4.26
#